data_3f284389441cf06123956d4cabc28271
#
_entry.id   3f284389441cf06123956d4cabc28271
#
_cell.length_a   1.000
_cell.length_b   1.000
_cell.length_c   1.000
_cell.angle_alpha   90.00
_cell.angle_beta   90.00
_cell.angle_gamma   90.00
#
_symmetry.space_group_name_H-M   'P 1'
#
loop_
_entity.id
_entity.type
_entity.pdbx_description
1 polymer ?
#
loop_
_entity_poly.entity_id
_entity_poly.type
_entity_poly.pdbx_seq_one_letter_code
_entity_poly.pdbx_strand_id
1 'polypeptide(L)'
;MADKHPSDPPAYSESSIRVLKGLEPVKQRPGMYTRTDNPLHIIQEVLDNSADEALAGHGKKIKVILHTDGSVTVEDDGRGIPFGMHPEEKAPVVELVFTRLHAGGKFDKGKGGAYSFSGGLHGVGVSVTNALSKRLEVSSYREGMLARLAFSGGDVIEKLVVRKIGEGERSENGDGQPTRDRKSGTTVRAWPDAKYFESSALPMAELTHLLRSKAVLMPGVTVTLTNEKTKETQTWVFKGGLSDYLMQTLTGDLVIPLFENEGFADASHETFAEGEGASWCVATPKTARRCEKATST
;
A
#
# COMPACT_ATOMS: atom_id res chain seq x y z
N MET A 1 56.14 -33.40 -8.71
CA MET A 1 54.82 -33.05 -8.16
C MET A 1 54.82 -31.55 -8.04
N ALA A 2 54.07 -30.87 -8.90
CA ALA A 2 54.01 -29.40 -8.91
C ALA A 2 52.95 -28.97 -7.88
N ASP A 3 53.40 -28.16 -6.91
CA ASP A 3 52.58 -27.51 -5.90
C ASP A 3 51.53 -26.61 -6.64
N LYS A 4 50.24 -26.91 -6.47
CA LYS A 4 49.17 -26.00 -6.83
C LYS A 4 49.16 -24.89 -5.81
N HIS A 5 49.57 -23.68 -6.20
CA HIS A 5 49.34 -22.45 -5.47
C HIS A 5 47.82 -22.24 -5.26
N PRO A 6 47.39 -21.63 -4.12
CA PRO A 6 45.98 -21.30 -3.90
C PRO A 6 45.53 -20.39 -5.02
N SER A 7 44.41 -20.77 -5.62
CA SER A 7 43.78 -20.23 -6.83
C SER A 7 43.89 -18.73 -6.97
N ASP A 8 44.40 -18.28 -8.11
CA ASP A 8 44.17 -16.93 -8.62
C ASP A 8 42.68 -16.60 -8.55
N PRO A 9 42.33 -15.35 -8.20
CA PRO A 9 40.92 -14.94 -8.19
C PRO A 9 40.31 -15.23 -9.56
N PRO A 10 39.08 -15.73 -9.62
CA PRO A 10 38.43 -16.07 -10.90
C PRO A 10 38.54 -14.90 -11.85
N ALA A 11 39.09 -15.16 -13.06
CA ALA A 11 39.25 -14.12 -14.06
C ALA A 11 37.90 -13.46 -14.36
N TYR A 12 37.88 -12.12 -14.34
CA TYR A 12 36.73 -11.36 -14.74
C TYR A 12 36.49 -11.55 -16.24
N SER A 13 35.43 -12.27 -16.59
CA SER A 13 35.06 -12.63 -17.97
C SER A 13 33.57 -12.45 -18.16
N GLU A 14 33.06 -12.59 -19.39
CA GLU A 14 31.66 -12.51 -19.75
C GLU A 14 30.81 -13.46 -18.89
N SER A 15 31.34 -14.63 -18.52
CA SER A 15 30.66 -15.61 -17.66
C SER A 15 30.49 -15.13 -16.20
N SER A 16 31.27 -14.12 -15.77
CA SER A 16 31.14 -13.52 -14.44
C SER A 16 29.98 -12.51 -14.36
N ILE A 17 29.42 -12.09 -15.50
CA ILE A 17 28.28 -11.18 -15.56
C ILE A 17 26.99 -11.96 -15.38
N ARG A 18 26.31 -11.73 -14.27
CA ARG A 18 25.01 -12.36 -13.95
C ARG A 18 23.87 -11.38 -14.19
N VAL A 19 22.88 -11.77 -15.01
CA VAL A 19 21.65 -11.00 -15.23
C VAL A 19 20.55 -11.57 -14.33
N LEU A 20 20.01 -10.73 -13.44
CA LEU A 20 18.89 -11.08 -12.58
C LEU A 20 17.58 -10.87 -13.32
N LYS A 21 16.61 -11.77 -13.16
CA LYS A 21 15.31 -11.75 -13.86
C LYS A 21 14.15 -11.74 -12.86
N GLY A 22 12.99 -11.24 -13.31
CA GLY A 22 11.75 -11.21 -12.51
C GLY A 22 11.93 -10.45 -11.21
N LEU A 23 11.64 -11.09 -10.07
CA LEU A 23 11.75 -10.53 -8.73
C LEU A 23 13.08 -10.87 -8.01
N GLU A 24 14.01 -11.55 -8.68
CA GLU A 24 15.34 -11.84 -8.13
C GLU A 24 16.13 -10.58 -7.70
N PRO A 25 16.12 -9.46 -8.45
CA PRO A 25 16.78 -8.23 -8.01
C PRO A 25 16.27 -7.74 -6.65
N VAL A 26 14.96 -7.83 -6.41
CA VAL A 26 14.32 -7.44 -5.14
C VAL A 26 14.81 -8.32 -4.00
N LYS A 27 14.80 -9.64 -4.20
CA LYS A 27 15.25 -10.62 -3.17
C LYS A 27 16.71 -10.49 -2.83
N GLN A 28 17.56 -10.18 -3.80
CA GLN A 28 19.02 -10.06 -3.57
C GLN A 28 19.42 -8.70 -3.00
N ARG A 29 18.69 -7.63 -3.30
CA ARG A 29 19.00 -6.27 -2.86
C ARG A 29 17.72 -5.54 -2.42
N PRO A 30 17.05 -6.00 -1.36
CA PRO A 30 15.76 -5.44 -0.93
C PRO A 30 15.86 -3.95 -0.60
N GLY A 31 16.97 -3.48 -0.03
CA GLY A 31 17.21 -2.08 0.30
C GLY A 31 17.23 -1.11 -0.89
N MET A 32 17.25 -1.60 -2.14
CA MET A 32 17.07 -0.76 -3.34
C MET A 32 15.60 -0.47 -3.64
N TYR A 33 14.68 -1.27 -3.10
CA TYR A 33 13.26 -1.22 -3.42
C TYR A 33 12.39 -0.84 -2.23
N THR A 34 12.86 -1.10 -1.01
CA THR A 34 12.10 -0.86 0.22
C THR A 34 13.04 -0.60 1.39
N ARG A 35 12.50 -0.04 2.46
CA ARG A 35 13.19 0.00 3.76
C ARG A 35 13.23 -1.40 4.35
N THR A 36 14.34 -1.75 4.98
CA THR A 36 14.61 -3.10 5.53
C THR A 36 14.77 -3.12 7.05
N ASP A 37 14.58 -1.99 7.71
CA ASP A 37 14.56 -1.88 9.18
C ASP A 37 13.41 -2.71 9.79
N ASN A 38 12.25 -2.71 9.15
CA ASN A 38 11.08 -3.48 9.54
C ASN A 38 10.12 -3.64 8.34
N PRO A 39 9.09 -4.52 8.41
CA PRO A 39 8.22 -4.78 7.26
C PRO A 39 7.13 -3.71 7.00
N LEU A 40 7.09 -2.60 7.73
CA LEU A 40 6.02 -1.60 7.60
C LEU A 40 5.91 -1.07 6.17
N HIS A 41 7.03 -0.81 5.49
CA HIS A 41 7.01 -0.21 4.17
C HIS A 41 6.37 -1.12 3.11
N ILE A 42 6.61 -2.43 3.13
CA ILE A 42 5.94 -3.35 2.20
C ILE A 42 4.43 -3.49 2.48
N ILE A 43 4.00 -3.29 3.72
CA ILE A 43 2.57 -3.22 4.06
C ILE A 43 1.98 -1.88 3.61
N GLN A 44 2.74 -0.80 3.74
CA GLN A 44 2.35 0.53 3.22
C GLN A 44 2.07 0.49 1.72
N GLU A 45 2.86 -0.24 0.91
CA GLU A 45 2.63 -0.36 -0.54
C GLU A 45 1.26 -0.99 -0.86
N VAL A 46 0.81 -1.95 -0.07
CA VAL A 46 -0.53 -2.54 -0.20
C VAL A 46 -1.59 -1.52 0.22
N LEU A 47 -1.36 -0.81 1.34
CA LEU A 47 -2.25 0.23 1.84
C LEU A 47 -2.39 1.39 0.86
N ASP A 48 -1.31 1.79 0.19
CA ASP A 48 -1.31 2.86 -0.80
C ASP A 48 -2.17 2.53 -2.01
N ASN A 49 -2.22 1.26 -2.43
CA ASN A 49 -3.13 0.83 -3.49
C ASN A 49 -4.61 0.94 -3.06
N SER A 50 -4.92 0.59 -1.82
CA SER A 50 -6.28 0.76 -1.27
C SER A 50 -6.65 2.24 -1.11
N ALA A 51 -5.68 3.09 -0.72
CA ALA A 51 -5.84 4.53 -0.64
C ALA A 51 -6.08 5.16 -2.02
N ASP A 52 -5.38 4.70 -3.05
CA ASP A 52 -5.56 5.18 -4.43
C ASP A 52 -6.97 4.87 -4.97
N GLU A 53 -7.54 3.69 -4.65
CA GLU A 53 -8.94 3.37 -4.96
C GLU A 53 -9.91 4.32 -4.25
N ALA A 54 -9.65 4.65 -2.98
CA ALA A 54 -10.47 5.57 -2.22
C ALA A 54 -10.37 7.00 -2.74
N LEU A 55 -9.17 7.49 -3.06
CA LEU A 55 -8.92 8.82 -3.66
C LEU A 55 -9.54 8.94 -5.05
N ALA A 56 -9.59 7.86 -5.82
CA ALA A 56 -10.28 7.80 -7.09
C ALA A 56 -11.82 7.73 -6.94
N GLY A 57 -12.34 7.76 -5.71
CA GLY A 57 -13.79 7.77 -5.41
C GLY A 57 -14.45 6.39 -5.44
N HIS A 58 -13.68 5.31 -5.53
CA HIS A 58 -14.20 3.95 -5.70
C HIS A 58 -14.31 3.14 -4.41
N GLY A 59 -13.76 3.63 -3.30
CA GLY A 59 -13.82 2.98 -2.00
C GLY A 59 -14.06 3.96 -0.86
N LYS A 60 -14.62 3.48 0.25
CA LYS A 60 -14.89 4.27 1.45
C LYS A 60 -14.44 3.59 2.74
N LYS A 61 -13.91 2.38 2.63
CA LYS A 61 -13.48 1.60 3.78
C LYS A 61 -12.13 0.94 3.49
N ILE A 62 -11.19 1.13 4.39
CA ILE A 62 -9.91 0.43 4.41
C ILE A 62 -9.77 -0.21 5.78
N LYS A 63 -9.51 -1.51 5.82
CA LYS A 63 -9.35 -2.28 7.04
C LYS A 63 -7.98 -2.96 7.06
N VAL A 64 -7.24 -2.74 8.13
CA VAL A 64 -5.96 -3.40 8.39
C VAL A 64 -6.13 -4.33 9.58
N ILE A 65 -5.71 -5.58 9.43
CA ILE A 65 -5.79 -6.61 10.50
C ILE A 65 -4.39 -7.15 10.74
N LEU A 66 -3.95 -7.06 11.98
CA LEU A 66 -2.73 -7.70 12.46
C LEU A 66 -3.11 -9.04 13.08
N HIS A 67 -2.71 -10.12 12.42
CA HIS A 67 -3.02 -11.47 12.85
C HIS A 67 -2.05 -11.99 13.90
N THR A 68 -2.50 -12.97 14.68
CA THR A 68 -1.67 -13.62 15.71
C THR A 68 -0.50 -14.40 15.13
N ASP A 69 -0.57 -14.83 13.88
CA ASP A 69 0.47 -15.56 13.15
C ASP A 69 1.55 -14.63 12.52
N GLY A 70 1.45 -13.32 12.77
CA GLY A 70 2.38 -12.31 12.27
C GLY A 70 2.08 -11.85 10.83
N SER A 71 1.00 -12.33 10.21
CA SER A 71 0.54 -11.80 8.94
C SER A 71 -0.24 -10.50 9.11
N VAL A 72 -0.33 -9.74 8.03
CA VAL A 72 -1.11 -8.52 7.95
C VAL A 72 -2.07 -8.60 6.78
N THR A 73 -3.35 -8.34 7.04
CA THR A 73 -4.36 -8.18 5.99
C THR A 73 -4.65 -6.70 5.78
N VAL A 74 -4.65 -6.28 4.53
CA VAL A 74 -5.21 -5.00 4.08
C VAL A 74 -6.41 -5.31 3.19
N GLU A 75 -7.52 -4.68 3.49
CA GLU A 75 -8.79 -4.87 2.81
C GLU A 75 -9.39 -3.52 2.44
N ASP A 76 -9.88 -3.39 1.20
CA ASP A 76 -10.62 -2.23 0.72
C ASP A 76 -11.95 -2.64 0.06
N ASP A 77 -12.85 -1.69 -0.09
CA ASP A 77 -14.11 -1.82 -0.81
C ASP A 77 -14.09 -1.10 -2.17
N GLY A 78 -12.90 -0.97 -2.78
CA GLY A 78 -12.69 -0.41 -4.11
C GLY A 78 -13.25 -1.27 -5.25
N ARG A 79 -12.80 -1.02 -6.48
CA ARG A 79 -13.27 -1.74 -7.68
C ARG A 79 -12.84 -3.21 -7.76
N GLY A 80 -11.82 -3.59 -7.01
CA GLY A 80 -11.12 -4.85 -7.16
C GLY A 80 -10.13 -4.88 -8.34
N ILE A 81 -9.06 -5.66 -8.21
CA ILE A 81 -8.05 -5.82 -9.26
C ILE A 81 -8.65 -6.65 -10.40
N PRO A 82 -8.52 -6.22 -11.67
CA PRO A 82 -8.91 -7.04 -12.81
C PRO A 82 -8.18 -8.38 -12.81
N PHE A 83 -8.88 -9.46 -13.12
CA PHE A 83 -8.32 -10.81 -13.14
C PHE A 83 -8.50 -11.53 -14.49
N GLY A 84 -8.99 -10.83 -15.52
CA GLY A 84 -8.98 -11.31 -16.90
C GLY A 84 -7.57 -11.48 -17.44
N MET A 85 -7.45 -12.12 -18.59
CA MET A 85 -6.17 -12.32 -19.29
C MET A 85 -5.68 -11.02 -19.92
N HIS A 86 -4.42 -10.66 -19.67
CA HIS A 86 -3.78 -9.55 -20.34
C HIS A 86 -3.61 -9.87 -21.84
N PRO A 87 -3.96 -8.97 -22.77
CA PRO A 87 -3.98 -9.28 -24.20
C PRO A 87 -2.60 -9.63 -24.76
N GLU A 88 -1.54 -9.01 -24.28
CA GLU A 88 -0.17 -9.21 -24.75
C GLU A 88 0.58 -10.27 -23.93
N GLU A 89 0.56 -10.15 -22.59
CA GLU A 89 1.32 -11.03 -21.68
C GLU A 89 0.76 -12.44 -21.56
N LYS A 90 -0.50 -12.67 -22.01
CA LYS A 90 -1.20 -13.98 -21.95
C LYS A 90 -1.23 -14.59 -20.54
N ALA A 91 -1.25 -13.75 -19.52
CA ALA A 91 -1.35 -14.11 -18.11
C ALA A 91 -2.47 -13.29 -17.42
N PRO A 92 -3.04 -13.76 -16.31
CA PRO A 92 -4.04 -12.98 -15.56
C PRO A 92 -3.47 -11.65 -15.08
N VAL A 93 -4.22 -10.56 -15.25
CA VAL A 93 -3.75 -9.21 -14.85
C VAL A 93 -3.38 -9.18 -13.37
N VAL A 94 -4.19 -9.78 -12.49
CA VAL A 94 -3.91 -9.85 -11.06
C VAL A 94 -2.59 -10.58 -10.76
N GLU A 95 -2.22 -11.60 -11.51
CA GLU A 95 -0.94 -12.29 -11.37
C GLU A 95 0.23 -11.38 -11.79
N LEU A 96 0.09 -10.71 -12.93
CA LEU A 96 1.12 -9.79 -13.44
C LEU A 96 1.44 -8.67 -12.44
N VAL A 97 0.42 -8.06 -11.84
CA VAL A 97 0.56 -6.98 -10.85
C VAL A 97 1.42 -7.41 -9.65
N PHE A 98 1.34 -8.66 -9.23
CA PHE A 98 2.11 -9.17 -8.09
C PHE A 98 3.43 -9.85 -8.47
N THR A 99 3.67 -10.20 -9.74
CA THR A 99 4.86 -10.96 -10.15
C THR A 99 5.81 -10.18 -11.07
N ARG A 100 5.40 -9.02 -11.57
CA ARG A 100 6.22 -8.19 -12.47
C ARG A 100 6.50 -6.84 -11.84
N LEU A 101 7.74 -6.38 -11.97
CA LEU A 101 8.08 -4.99 -11.72
C LEU A 101 7.51 -4.12 -12.84
N HIS A 102 7.10 -2.92 -12.50
CA HIS A 102 6.52 -1.96 -13.45
C HIS A 102 5.25 -2.48 -14.15
N ALA A 103 4.43 -3.27 -13.44
CA ALA A 103 3.11 -3.69 -13.87
C ALA A 103 2.04 -2.95 -13.05
N GLY A 104 1.16 -2.21 -13.73
CA GLY A 104 0.08 -1.48 -13.06
C GLY A 104 -0.70 -0.60 -14.02
N GLY A 105 -1.93 -0.24 -13.66
CA GLY A 105 -2.81 0.64 -14.44
C GLY A 105 -2.64 2.13 -14.16
N LYS A 106 -1.54 2.55 -13.50
CA LYS A 106 -1.32 3.93 -13.05
C LYS A 106 -0.30 4.69 -13.92
N PHE A 107 0.23 4.05 -14.96
CA PHE A 107 1.23 4.67 -15.86
C PHE A 107 0.60 5.65 -16.84
N ASP A 108 -0.63 5.43 -17.27
CA ASP A 108 -1.33 6.31 -18.21
C ASP A 108 -2.10 7.39 -17.42
N LYS A 109 -1.43 8.51 -17.16
CA LYS A 109 -2.02 9.71 -16.52
C LYS A 109 -2.69 10.65 -17.53
N GLY A 110 -2.78 10.27 -18.81
CA GLY A 110 -3.42 11.03 -19.88
C GLY A 110 -4.95 11.01 -19.83
N LYS A 111 -5.62 11.70 -20.77
CA LYS A 111 -7.08 11.73 -20.93
C LYS A 111 -7.63 10.31 -21.08
N GLY A 112 -8.15 9.72 -19.99
CA GLY A 112 -8.67 8.36 -19.92
C GLY A 112 -7.97 7.43 -18.93
N GLY A 113 -6.95 7.88 -18.21
CA GLY A 113 -6.30 7.09 -17.14
C GLY A 113 -7.26 6.77 -15.99
N ALA A 114 -7.10 5.59 -15.38
CA ALA A 114 -7.97 5.10 -14.31
C ALA A 114 -7.82 5.87 -12.98
N TYR A 115 -6.78 6.70 -12.84
CA TYR A 115 -6.44 7.43 -11.63
C TYR A 115 -5.97 8.86 -11.96
N SER A 116 -6.58 9.86 -11.36
CA SER A 116 -6.15 11.26 -11.45
C SER A 116 -4.98 11.56 -10.51
N PHE A 117 -4.96 10.91 -9.35
CA PHE A 117 -3.90 10.99 -8.35
C PHE A 117 -3.56 9.57 -7.88
N SER A 118 -2.30 9.31 -7.58
CA SER A 118 -1.84 8.00 -7.12
C SER A 118 -0.61 8.14 -6.25
N GLY A 119 -0.59 7.47 -5.09
CA GLY A 119 0.59 7.32 -4.24
C GLY A 119 1.61 6.32 -4.80
N GLY A 120 1.14 5.37 -5.61
CA GLY A 120 1.96 4.33 -6.24
C GLY A 120 2.41 4.70 -7.65
N LEU A 121 3.50 5.46 -7.79
CA LEU A 121 3.96 6.00 -9.06
C LEU A 121 4.80 5.01 -9.90
N HIS A 122 5.41 4.00 -9.26
CA HIS A 122 6.45 3.18 -9.89
C HIS A 122 5.98 1.80 -10.35
N GLY A 123 4.77 1.36 -9.95
CA GLY A 123 4.22 0.05 -10.31
C GLY A 123 5.05 -1.14 -9.80
N VAL A 124 5.76 -0.97 -8.68
CA VAL A 124 6.62 -2.00 -8.11
C VAL A 124 6.19 -2.43 -6.70
N GLY A 125 5.41 -1.64 -5.99
CA GLY A 125 5.15 -1.81 -4.56
C GLY A 125 4.66 -3.20 -4.18
N VAL A 126 3.55 -3.66 -4.74
CA VAL A 126 2.98 -4.96 -4.35
C VAL A 126 3.76 -6.15 -4.88
N SER A 127 4.52 -6.02 -5.98
CA SER A 127 5.44 -7.07 -6.44
C SER A 127 6.66 -7.18 -5.52
N VAL A 128 7.14 -6.06 -4.96
CA VAL A 128 8.14 -6.03 -3.90
C VAL A 128 7.59 -6.67 -2.62
N THR A 129 6.37 -6.34 -2.21
CA THR A 129 5.70 -6.98 -1.07
C THR A 129 5.63 -8.49 -1.25
N ASN A 130 5.25 -8.96 -2.43
CA ASN A 130 5.20 -10.39 -2.76
C ASN A 130 6.59 -11.03 -2.67
N ALA A 131 7.61 -10.43 -3.29
CA ALA A 131 8.97 -10.96 -3.29
C ALA A 131 9.56 -11.15 -1.89
N LEU A 132 9.20 -10.23 -0.96
CA LEU A 132 9.73 -10.19 0.42
C LEU A 132 8.78 -10.84 1.45
N SER A 133 7.76 -11.54 0.98
CA SER A 133 6.83 -12.31 1.83
C SER A 133 7.04 -13.80 1.65
N LYS A 134 7.06 -14.54 2.77
CA LYS A 134 7.09 -16.02 2.73
C LYS A 134 5.78 -16.60 2.19
N ARG A 135 4.67 -15.88 2.32
CA ARG A 135 3.37 -16.13 1.70
C ARG A 135 2.65 -14.81 1.47
N LEU A 136 1.90 -14.72 0.38
CA LEU A 136 1.01 -13.61 0.09
C LEU A 136 -0.24 -14.17 -0.57
N GLU A 137 -1.41 -13.78 -0.07
CA GLU A 137 -2.71 -14.18 -0.59
C GLU A 137 -3.45 -12.96 -1.11
N VAL A 138 -4.09 -13.11 -2.26
CA VAL A 138 -4.88 -12.07 -2.89
C VAL A 138 -6.28 -12.58 -3.16
N SER A 139 -7.27 -11.79 -2.75
CA SER A 139 -8.67 -11.98 -3.12
C SER A 139 -9.17 -10.70 -3.78
N SER A 140 -9.66 -10.80 -5.00
CA SER A 140 -10.26 -9.68 -5.73
C SER A 140 -11.74 -9.95 -5.98
N TYR A 141 -12.58 -9.01 -5.56
CA TYR A 141 -14.04 -9.04 -5.70
C TYR A 141 -14.45 -8.04 -6.76
N ARG A 142 -14.98 -8.52 -7.87
CA ARG A 142 -15.36 -7.68 -9.00
C ARG A 142 -16.49 -8.32 -9.81
N GLU A 143 -17.50 -7.53 -10.18
CA GLU A 143 -18.58 -7.96 -11.09
C GLU A 143 -19.30 -9.24 -10.64
N GLY A 144 -19.50 -9.38 -9.32
CA GLY A 144 -20.16 -10.57 -8.75
C GLY A 144 -19.27 -11.81 -8.70
N MET A 145 -17.99 -11.70 -9.07
CA MET A 145 -17.02 -12.78 -9.05
C MET A 145 -15.95 -12.54 -7.97
N LEU A 146 -15.43 -13.62 -7.43
CA LEU A 146 -14.27 -13.66 -6.53
C LEU A 146 -13.14 -14.42 -7.23
N ALA A 147 -12.02 -13.74 -7.36
CA ALA A 147 -10.76 -14.30 -7.83
C ALA A 147 -9.78 -14.45 -6.65
N ARG A 148 -9.18 -15.63 -6.51
CA ARG A 148 -8.18 -15.92 -5.46
C ARG A 148 -6.94 -16.53 -6.05
N LEU A 149 -5.79 -16.16 -5.53
CA LEU A 149 -4.49 -16.76 -5.84
C LEU A 149 -3.53 -16.53 -4.67
N ALA A 150 -2.45 -17.33 -4.60
CA ALA A 150 -1.45 -17.17 -3.56
C ALA A 150 -0.02 -17.32 -4.11
N PHE A 151 0.91 -16.69 -3.41
CA PHE A 151 2.31 -16.60 -3.78
C PHE A 151 3.22 -16.94 -2.59
N SER A 152 4.47 -17.32 -2.89
CA SER A 152 5.55 -17.47 -1.93
C SER A 152 6.85 -16.93 -2.51
N GLY A 153 7.44 -15.93 -1.85
CA GLY A 153 8.71 -15.33 -2.30
C GLY A 153 8.69 -14.84 -3.75
N GLY A 154 7.53 -14.35 -4.21
CA GLY A 154 7.35 -13.85 -5.57
C GLY A 154 6.80 -14.86 -6.57
N ASP A 155 6.80 -16.16 -6.27
CA ASP A 155 6.36 -17.22 -7.15
C ASP A 155 4.90 -17.63 -6.86
N VAL A 156 4.13 -17.96 -7.91
CA VAL A 156 2.74 -18.44 -7.76
C VAL A 156 2.76 -19.85 -7.17
N ILE A 157 2.13 -20.04 -6.01
CA ILE A 157 1.96 -21.36 -5.36
C ILE A 157 0.53 -21.88 -5.47
N GLU A 158 -0.45 -20.99 -5.54
CA GLU A 158 -1.84 -21.34 -5.82
C GLU A 158 -2.30 -20.52 -7.03
N LYS A 159 -2.64 -21.25 -8.11
CA LYS A 159 -3.10 -20.63 -9.35
C LYS A 159 -4.41 -19.89 -9.14
N LEU A 160 -4.67 -18.90 -10.00
CA LEU A 160 -5.91 -18.15 -10.00
C LEU A 160 -7.14 -19.08 -10.10
N VAL A 161 -8.02 -18.96 -9.12
CA VAL A 161 -9.36 -19.56 -9.10
C VAL A 161 -10.40 -18.46 -9.10
N VAL A 162 -11.35 -18.53 -10.04
CA VAL A 162 -12.43 -17.54 -10.15
C VAL A 162 -13.77 -18.24 -9.92
N ARG A 163 -14.60 -17.70 -9.02
CA ARG A 163 -15.93 -18.24 -8.69
C ARG A 163 -16.94 -17.12 -8.46
N LYS A 164 -18.24 -17.42 -8.52
CA LYS A 164 -19.27 -16.46 -8.12
C LYS A 164 -19.22 -16.19 -6.61
N ILE A 165 -19.46 -14.95 -6.22
CA ILE A 165 -19.55 -14.57 -4.80
C ILE A 165 -20.73 -15.32 -4.18
N GLY A 166 -20.49 -15.95 -3.02
CA GLY A 166 -21.50 -16.74 -2.28
C GLY A 166 -21.56 -18.21 -2.65
N GLU A 167 -20.85 -18.69 -3.68
CA GLU A 167 -20.72 -20.13 -3.95
C GLU A 167 -19.59 -20.73 -3.11
N GLY A 168 -19.93 -21.62 -2.17
CA GLY A 168 -18.97 -22.44 -1.43
C GLY A 168 -18.24 -21.74 -0.28
N GLU A 169 -18.72 -20.62 0.20
CA GLU A 169 -18.07 -19.90 1.29
C GLU A 169 -18.57 -20.34 2.67
N ARG A 170 -17.74 -21.09 3.37
CA ARG A 170 -17.62 -20.96 4.84
C ARG A 170 -16.68 -19.80 5.09
N SER A 171 -17.03 -18.89 6.02
CA SER A 171 -16.18 -17.75 6.41
C SER A 171 -14.78 -18.25 6.82
N GLU A 172 -13.81 -18.12 5.92
CA GLU A 172 -12.40 -18.42 6.21
C GLU A 172 -11.61 -17.14 6.59
N ASN A 173 -12.24 -15.97 6.47
CA ASN A 173 -11.67 -14.74 6.97
C ASN A 173 -12.00 -14.67 8.47
N GLY A 174 -10.98 -14.62 9.32
CA GLY A 174 -11.06 -14.67 10.79
C GLY A 174 -11.89 -13.56 11.47
N ASP A 175 -12.66 -12.78 10.72
CA ASP A 175 -13.56 -11.74 11.22
C ASP A 175 -15.05 -12.17 11.28
N GLY A 176 -15.37 -13.40 10.88
CA GLY A 176 -16.73 -13.95 10.98
C GLY A 176 -17.77 -13.27 10.08
N GLN A 177 -17.38 -12.35 9.20
CA GLN A 177 -18.29 -11.68 8.28
C GLN A 177 -18.54 -12.56 7.05
N PRO A 178 -19.79 -12.86 6.69
CA PRO A 178 -20.07 -13.59 5.47
C PRO A 178 -19.67 -12.74 4.26
N THR A 179 -18.86 -13.32 3.37
CA THR A 179 -18.45 -12.70 2.09
C THR A 179 -19.62 -12.42 1.15
N ARG A 180 -20.83 -12.87 1.49
CA ARG A 180 -22.07 -12.71 0.70
C ARG A 180 -22.45 -11.27 0.40
N ASP A 181 -22.09 -10.33 1.27
CA ASP A 181 -22.48 -8.89 1.11
C ASP A 181 -21.41 -8.06 0.41
N ARG A 182 -20.23 -8.63 0.14
CA ARG A 182 -19.14 -7.90 -0.50
C ARG A 182 -19.32 -7.89 -2.02
N LYS A 183 -19.57 -6.70 -2.57
CA LYS A 183 -19.83 -6.51 -4.01
C LYS A 183 -18.53 -6.29 -4.80
N SER A 184 -17.55 -5.60 -4.23
CA SER A 184 -16.29 -5.26 -4.87
C SER A 184 -15.19 -5.04 -3.82
N GLY A 185 -13.93 -4.93 -4.27
CA GLY A 185 -12.79 -4.60 -3.45
C GLY A 185 -11.66 -5.61 -3.55
N THR A 186 -10.59 -5.34 -2.80
CA THR A 186 -9.41 -6.20 -2.76
C THR A 186 -9.09 -6.58 -1.32
N THR A 187 -8.61 -7.79 -1.11
CA THR A 187 -7.99 -8.24 0.14
C THR A 187 -6.62 -8.79 -0.19
N VAL A 188 -5.60 -8.27 0.47
CA VAL A 188 -4.23 -8.80 0.41
C VAL A 188 -3.82 -9.18 1.82
N ARG A 189 -3.42 -10.43 2.01
CA ARG A 189 -2.83 -10.91 3.26
C ARG A 189 -1.38 -11.29 3.02
N ALA A 190 -0.45 -10.64 3.70
CA ALA A 190 0.97 -10.83 3.57
C ALA A 190 1.57 -11.38 4.86
N TRP A 191 2.48 -12.35 4.71
CA TRP A 191 3.36 -12.85 5.77
C TRP A 191 4.79 -12.40 5.46
N PRO A 192 5.25 -11.25 5.96
CA PRO A 192 6.61 -10.78 5.73
C PRO A 192 7.65 -11.86 6.08
N ASP A 193 8.67 -12.02 5.23
CA ASP A 193 9.75 -12.97 5.49
C ASP A 193 10.85 -12.29 6.31
N ALA A 194 10.97 -12.68 7.57
CA ALA A 194 11.88 -12.07 8.55
C ALA A 194 13.35 -11.98 8.07
N LYS A 195 13.77 -12.84 7.14
CA LYS A 195 15.16 -12.83 6.63
C LYS A 195 15.54 -11.56 5.86
N TYR A 196 14.56 -10.76 5.43
CA TYR A 196 14.78 -9.53 4.67
C TYR A 196 14.77 -8.26 5.54
N PHE A 197 14.44 -8.38 6.82
CA PHE A 197 14.26 -7.24 7.72
C PHE A 197 15.14 -7.36 8.96
N GLU A 198 15.64 -6.24 9.46
CA GLU A 198 16.39 -6.18 10.72
C GLU A 198 15.51 -6.53 11.91
N SER A 199 14.25 -6.12 11.89
CA SER A 199 13.20 -6.50 12.84
C SER A 199 12.01 -7.10 12.10
N SER A 200 11.51 -8.23 12.58
CA SER A 200 10.25 -8.81 12.07
C SER A 200 8.99 -8.18 12.67
N ALA A 201 9.14 -7.34 13.69
CA ALA A 201 8.03 -6.67 14.36
C ALA A 201 7.59 -5.42 13.61
N LEU A 202 6.28 -5.23 13.48
CA LEU A 202 5.71 -3.98 12.97
C LEU A 202 5.77 -2.90 14.07
N PRO A 203 6.33 -1.70 13.78
CA PRO A 203 6.35 -0.58 14.73
C PRO A 203 4.94 0.01 14.85
N MET A 204 4.22 -0.36 15.93
CA MET A 204 2.81 -0.02 16.12
C MET A 204 2.53 1.49 16.13
N ALA A 205 3.44 2.30 16.70
CA ALA A 205 3.28 3.75 16.71
C ALA A 205 3.32 4.34 15.29
N GLU A 206 4.29 3.89 14.47
CA GLU A 206 4.42 4.33 13.07
C GLU A 206 3.25 3.86 12.21
N LEU A 207 2.82 2.60 12.36
CA LEU A 207 1.66 2.07 11.66
C LEU A 207 0.38 2.87 12.01
N THR A 208 0.15 3.12 13.30
CA THR A 208 -1.00 3.91 13.78
C THR A 208 -0.97 5.32 13.21
N HIS A 209 0.22 5.96 13.23
CA HIS A 209 0.41 7.29 12.64
C HIS A 209 0.14 7.29 11.12
N LEU A 210 0.68 6.31 10.40
CA LEU A 210 0.47 6.14 8.96
C LEU A 210 -1.03 6.01 8.62
N LEU A 211 -1.75 5.14 9.30
CA LEU A 211 -3.18 4.90 9.05
C LEU A 211 -4.03 6.14 9.38
N ARG A 212 -3.72 6.83 10.48
CA ARG A 212 -4.39 8.08 10.85
C ARG A 212 -4.13 9.17 9.81
N SER A 213 -2.88 9.33 9.34
CA SER A 213 -2.51 10.30 8.32
C SER A 213 -3.21 10.02 6.99
N LYS A 214 -3.30 8.74 6.58
CA LYS A 214 -4.08 8.33 5.41
C LYS A 214 -5.55 8.70 5.55
N ALA A 215 -6.17 8.44 6.71
CA ALA A 215 -7.57 8.80 6.95
C ALA A 215 -7.82 10.31 6.84
N VAL A 216 -6.88 11.15 7.29
CA VAL A 216 -6.95 12.63 7.15
C VAL A 216 -6.93 13.05 5.69
N LEU A 217 -6.06 12.41 4.88
CA LEU A 217 -5.89 12.73 3.44
C LEU A 217 -7.00 12.18 2.55
N MET A 218 -7.90 11.36 3.10
CA MET A 218 -9.03 10.75 2.39
C MET A 218 -10.36 11.13 3.08
N PRO A 219 -10.87 12.35 2.90
CA PRO A 219 -12.08 12.83 3.58
C PRO A 219 -13.27 11.88 3.42
N GLY A 220 -13.87 11.47 4.53
CA GLY A 220 -15.04 10.58 4.55
C GLY A 220 -14.73 9.08 4.39
N VAL A 221 -13.47 8.70 4.18
CA VAL A 221 -13.04 7.29 4.17
C VAL A 221 -12.83 6.81 5.59
N THR A 222 -13.34 5.63 5.90
CA THR A 222 -13.15 4.97 7.19
C THR A 222 -11.93 4.06 7.12
N VAL A 223 -10.93 4.32 7.96
CA VAL A 223 -9.74 3.48 8.11
C VAL A 223 -9.80 2.79 9.47
N THR A 224 -9.65 1.46 9.49
CA THR A 224 -9.73 0.65 10.71
C THR A 224 -8.50 -0.21 10.88
N LEU A 225 -7.94 -0.24 12.08
CA LEU A 225 -6.86 -1.14 12.49
C LEU A 225 -7.39 -2.08 13.57
N THR A 226 -7.32 -3.39 13.31
CA THR A 226 -7.65 -4.43 14.30
C THR A 226 -6.40 -5.23 14.63
N ASN A 227 -6.10 -5.38 15.90
CA ASN A 227 -5.03 -6.23 16.40
C ASN A 227 -5.66 -7.47 17.06
N GLU A 228 -5.53 -8.64 16.42
CA GLU A 228 -6.12 -9.87 16.95
C GLU A 228 -5.51 -10.34 18.26
N LYS A 229 -4.24 -10.00 18.51
CA LYS A 229 -3.55 -10.39 19.74
C LYS A 229 -4.06 -9.61 20.95
N THR A 230 -4.25 -8.30 20.82
CA THR A 230 -4.75 -7.43 21.91
C THR A 230 -6.27 -7.32 21.92
N LYS A 231 -6.95 -7.76 20.86
CA LYS A 231 -8.39 -7.58 20.62
C LYS A 231 -8.83 -6.12 20.51
N GLU A 232 -7.88 -5.22 20.29
CA GLU A 232 -8.13 -3.79 20.14
C GLU A 232 -8.48 -3.46 18.68
N THR A 233 -9.41 -2.53 18.53
CA THR A 233 -9.76 -1.96 17.24
C THR A 233 -9.76 -0.44 17.34
N GLN A 234 -9.04 0.21 16.44
CA GLN A 234 -9.00 1.66 16.28
C GLN A 234 -9.63 2.03 14.95
N THR A 235 -10.40 3.11 14.92
CA THR A 235 -11.07 3.58 13.70
C THR A 235 -10.89 5.09 13.56
N TRP A 236 -10.56 5.53 12.36
CA TRP A 236 -10.39 6.93 12.01
C TRP A 236 -11.29 7.27 10.83
N VAL A 237 -11.97 8.39 10.94
CA VAL A 237 -12.74 9.01 9.86
C VAL A 237 -12.74 10.52 10.07
N PHE A 238 -12.34 11.25 9.03
CA PHE A 238 -12.30 12.71 9.03
C PHE A 238 -13.11 13.21 7.84
N LYS A 239 -14.34 13.68 8.09
CA LYS A 239 -15.23 14.13 7.01
C LYS A 239 -14.77 15.43 6.39
N GLY A 240 -14.23 16.33 7.18
CA GLY A 240 -13.62 17.59 6.77
C GLY A 240 -12.09 17.52 6.60
N GLY A 241 -11.49 16.32 6.50
CA GLY A 241 -10.06 16.16 6.24
C GLY A 241 -9.17 16.85 7.29
N LEU A 242 -8.31 17.75 6.84
CA LEU A 242 -7.34 18.47 7.71
C LEU A 242 -7.99 19.32 8.78
N SER A 243 -9.10 20.00 8.51
CA SER A 243 -9.81 20.83 9.50
C SER A 243 -10.40 19.99 10.62
N ASP A 244 -11.05 18.86 10.31
CA ASP A 244 -11.55 17.93 11.31
C ASP A 244 -10.41 17.36 12.17
N TYR A 245 -9.28 17.02 11.54
CA TYR A 245 -8.11 16.52 12.23
C TYR A 245 -7.55 17.55 13.23
N LEU A 246 -7.40 18.81 12.82
CA LEU A 246 -6.92 19.88 13.68
C LEU A 246 -7.87 20.14 14.84
N MET A 247 -9.18 20.20 14.59
CA MET A 247 -10.19 20.39 15.61
C MET A 247 -10.23 19.26 16.65
N GLN A 248 -9.97 18.01 16.23
CA GLN A 248 -9.92 16.86 17.15
C GLN A 248 -8.59 16.75 17.89
N THR A 249 -7.50 17.29 17.35
CA THR A 249 -6.15 17.10 17.91
C THR A 249 -5.75 18.25 18.84
N LEU A 250 -6.17 19.47 18.51
CA LEU A 250 -5.83 20.64 19.29
C LEU A 250 -6.79 20.80 20.48
N THR A 251 -6.20 20.97 21.65
CA THR A 251 -6.94 21.24 22.91
C THR A 251 -7.04 22.75 23.13
N GLY A 252 -8.22 23.24 23.47
CA GLY A 252 -8.47 24.66 23.77
C GLY A 252 -9.39 25.33 22.76
N ASP A 253 -9.75 26.58 23.06
CA ASP A 253 -10.61 27.39 22.18
C ASP A 253 -9.87 27.84 20.94
N LEU A 254 -10.37 27.49 19.77
CA LEU A 254 -9.85 27.92 18.48
C LEU A 254 -10.66 29.08 17.90
N VAL A 255 -10.01 29.91 17.10
CA VAL A 255 -10.68 30.89 16.25
C VAL A 255 -11.38 30.13 15.10
N ILE A 256 -12.68 30.31 14.95
CA ILE A 256 -13.49 29.63 13.94
C ILE A 256 -14.13 30.71 13.03
N PRO A 257 -14.23 30.45 11.69
CA PRO A 257 -13.76 29.25 10.98
C PRO A 257 -12.23 29.15 10.90
N LEU A 258 -11.71 27.93 10.70
CA LEU A 258 -10.29 27.72 10.41
C LEU A 258 -9.94 28.30 9.03
N PHE A 259 -8.69 28.72 8.87
CA PHE A 259 -8.20 29.15 7.57
C PHE A 259 -7.71 27.94 6.79
N GLU A 260 -8.38 27.62 5.68
CA GLU A 260 -8.02 26.48 4.83
C GLU A 260 -8.07 26.88 3.35
N ASN A 261 -7.23 26.27 2.56
CA ASN A 261 -7.24 26.40 1.11
C ASN A 261 -6.59 25.17 0.45
N GLU A 262 -6.85 25.02 -0.83
CA GLU A 262 -6.21 24.02 -1.67
C GLU A 262 -5.79 24.67 -3.00
N GLY A 263 -4.74 24.14 -3.59
CA GLY A 263 -4.24 24.59 -4.88
C GLY A 263 -3.68 23.43 -5.66
N PHE A 264 -3.89 23.44 -6.96
CA PHE A 264 -3.38 22.46 -7.91
C PHE A 264 -2.66 23.17 -9.03
N ALA A 265 -1.51 22.65 -9.43
CA ALA A 265 -0.79 23.06 -10.62
C ALA A 265 -0.85 21.91 -11.63
N ASP A 266 -1.29 22.24 -12.84
CA ASP A 266 -1.25 21.28 -13.95
C ASP A 266 0.21 20.99 -14.33
N ALA A 267 0.45 19.77 -14.81
CA ALA A 267 1.76 19.40 -15.33
C ALA A 267 2.18 20.29 -16.48
N SER A 268 3.38 20.83 -16.39
CA SER A 268 3.95 21.73 -17.40
C SER A 268 4.61 20.99 -18.59
N HIS A 269 4.69 19.65 -18.54
CA HIS A 269 5.40 18.83 -19.53
C HIS A 269 4.53 17.69 -20.05
N GLU A 270 4.40 17.56 -21.38
CA GLU A 270 3.53 16.54 -22.01
C GLU A 270 3.95 15.10 -21.72
N THR A 271 5.23 14.85 -21.47
CA THR A 271 5.80 13.50 -21.28
C THR A 271 5.90 13.11 -19.79
N PHE A 272 6.07 14.09 -18.90
CA PHE A 272 6.20 13.88 -17.44
C PHE A 272 5.09 14.65 -16.73
N ALA A 273 3.86 14.24 -16.99
CA ALA A 273 2.66 14.91 -16.53
C ALA A 273 2.37 14.56 -15.05
N GLU A 274 3.20 15.04 -14.13
CA GLU A 274 2.90 15.02 -12.70
C GLU A 274 2.34 16.39 -12.30
N GLY A 275 1.03 16.46 -12.05
CA GLY A 275 0.41 17.61 -11.43
C GLY A 275 0.78 17.68 -9.94
N GLU A 276 1.00 18.87 -9.42
CA GLU A 276 1.26 19.10 -8.02
C GLU A 276 0.01 19.67 -7.34
N GLY A 277 -0.33 19.15 -6.15
CA GLY A 277 -1.43 19.66 -5.34
C GLY A 277 -0.99 19.88 -3.91
N ALA A 278 -1.49 20.93 -3.31
CA ALA A 278 -1.30 21.21 -1.88
C ALA A 278 -2.64 21.58 -1.25
N SER A 279 -2.92 20.99 -0.09
CA SER A 279 -4.03 21.37 0.77
C SER A 279 -3.46 21.73 2.15
N TRP A 280 -3.89 22.84 2.73
CA TRP A 280 -3.42 23.29 4.02
C TRP A 280 -4.55 23.85 4.87
N CYS A 281 -4.38 23.71 6.18
CA CYS A 281 -5.30 24.26 7.17
C CYS A 281 -4.52 24.85 8.33
N VAL A 282 -4.92 26.02 8.79
CA VAL A 282 -4.29 26.73 9.92
C VAL A 282 -5.31 26.95 11.03
N ALA A 283 -4.96 26.49 12.23
CA ALA A 283 -5.73 26.72 13.45
C ALA A 283 -5.02 27.74 14.34
N THR A 284 -5.77 28.73 14.82
CA THR A 284 -5.25 29.75 15.74
C THR A 284 -5.95 29.60 17.10
N PRO A 285 -5.20 29.35 18.21
CA PRO A 285 -5.78 29.36 19.54
C PRO A 285 -6.23 30.78 19.95
N LYS A 286 -7.37 30.95 20.59
CA LYS A 286 -7.85 32.24 21.09
C LYS A 286 -6.93 32.90 22.13
N THR A 287 -6.13 32.07 22.81
CA THR A 287 -5.19 32.50 23.86
C THR A 287 -3.73 32.48 23.43
N ALA A 288 -3.45 32.63 22.11
CA ALA A 288 -2.07 32.76 21.64
C ALA A 288 -1.40 33.97 22.33
N ARG A 289 -0.42 33.74 23.17
CA ARG A 289 0.41 34.82 23.72
C ARG A 289 1.05 35.53 22.52
N ARG A 290 0.87 36.87 22.45
CA ARG A 290 1.55 37.73 21.49
C ARG A 290 3.04 37.42 21.57
N CYS A 291 3.65 36.93 20.49
CA CYS A 291 5.09 36.91 20.36
C CYS A 291 5.53 38.37 20.35
N GLU A 292 6.05 38.88 21.47
CA GLU A 292 6.73 40.15 21.49
C GLU A 292 7.97 39.99 20.59
N LYS A 293 7.99 40.77 19.51
CA LYS A 293 9.20 40.92 18.70
C LYS A 293 10.25 41.57 19.60
N ALA A 294 11.25 40.80 20.01
CA ALA A 294 12.48 41.38 20.55
C ALA A 294 13.16 42.14 19.42
N THR A 295 12.92 43.43 19.35
CA THR A 295 13.76 44.36 18.58
C THR A 295 15.04 44.58 19.38
N SER A 296 16.10 43.86 19.00
CA SER A 296 17.46 44.24 19.42
C SER A 296 17.82 45.51 18.71
N THR A 297 18.01 46.59 19.47
CA THR A 297 18.80 47.75 19.08
C THR A 297 20.28 47.39 19.04
#